data_7a495e329bd34776b13c7260144d934a
#
_entry.id   7a495e329bd34776b13c7260144d934a
#
_cell.length_a   1.000
_cell.length_b   1.000
_cell.length_c   1.000
_cell.angle_alpha   90.00
_cell.angle_beta   90.00
_cell.angle_gamma   90.00
#
_symmetry.space_group_name_H-M   'P 1'
#
loop_
_entity.id
_entity.type
_entity.pdbx_description
1 polymer ?
#
loop_
_entity_poly.entity_id
_entity_poly.type
_entity_poly.pdbx_seq_one_letter_code
_entity_poly.pdbx_strand_id
1 'polypeptide(L)'
;MQPRSFQLKALPLLLGVALGAVAIPAFAHFLVVYTPQTALVRATDLPFHLVFTHAFNGGPSMAMDKPQRFYYAKRSAPDEQIEEVDLARYLEPIQWAGEQGPVSAWKATVPRNVVRSLGDYQIVVEPTPYLEEAEGLYIQQFAKVMVNVGGVPGNWSETLGLPAEIHSLNKTYANWTGGVFRGVVLGNGSPVPYTQVEVEYLNHDLDVANNTFVADGKIDAPHPSLAAIVILTDANGQFSFTLPKAGWWGFAALSVGPENEYNGKPLSQDAILWVQATDLPQ
;
A
#
# COMPACT_ATOMS: atom_id res chain seq x y z
N MET A 1 -22.81 62.73 -54.05
CA MET A 1 -23.08 61.99 -52.86
C MET A 1 -23.10 60.47 -53.22
N GLN A 2 -22.03 59.76 -52.94
CA GLN A 2 -21.97 58.32 -53.19
C GLN A 2 -22.13 57.55 -51.83
N PRO A 3 -22.90 56.46 -51.77
CA PRO A 3 -23.05 55.70 -50.53
C PRO A 3 -21.84 54.77 -50.31
N ARG A 4 -21.26 54.83 -49.09
CA ARG A 4 -20.22 53.94 -48.62
C ARG A 4 -20.85 52.61 -48.26
N SER A 5 -20.41 51.50 -48.90
CA SER A 5 -20.74 50.12 -48.56
C SER A 5 -19.95 49.70 -47.33
N PHE A 6 -20.65 49.29 -46.25
CA PHE A 6 -20.06 48.60 -45.05
C PHE A 6 -19.91 47.13 -45.37
N GLN A 7 -18.66 46.67 -45.47
CA GLN A 7 -18.40 45.24 -45.51
C GLN A 7 -18.28 44.71 -44.07
N LEU A 8 -19.23 43.86 -43.66
CA LEU A 8 -19.13 43.03 -42.46
C LEU A 8 -18.08 41.93 -42.68
N LYS A 9 -16.98 41.97 -41.94
CA LYS A 9 -16.04 40.85 -41.86
C LYS A 9 -16.61 39.82 -40.92
N ALA A 10 -16.93 38.63 -41.44
CA ALA A 10 -17.31 37.47 -40.65
C ALA A 10 -16.08 36.94 -39.87
N LEU A 11 -16.19 36.91 -38.56
CA LEU A 11 -15.21 36.31 -37.65
C LEU A 11 -15.48 34.78 -37.57
N PRO A 12 -14.52 33.89 -37.84
CA PRO A 12 -14.77 32.48 -37.70
C PRO A 12 -14.87 32.10 -36.20
N LEU A 13 -16.03 31.56 -35.83
CA LEU A 13 -16.27 30.98 -34.53
C LEU A 13 -15.49 29.65 -34.43
N LEU A 14 -14.34 29.66 -33.76
CA LEU A 14 -13.59 28.45 -33.40
C LEU A 14 -14.39 27.71 -32.33
N LEU A 15 -15.08 26.65 -32.74
CA LEU A 15 -15.75 25.72 -31.85
C LEU A 15 -14.64 24.83 -31.21
N GLY A 16 -14.18 25.22 -30.03
CA GLY A 16 -13.28 24.41 -29.21
C GLY A 16 -14.02 23.16 -28.73
N VAL A 17 -13.72 22.00 -29.30
CA VAL A 17 -14.13 20.69 -28.75
C VAL A 17 -13.31 20.51 -27.49
N ALA A 18 -13.90 20.77 -26.33
CA ALA A 18 -13.36 20.30 -25.06
C ALA A 18 -13.47 18.76 -25.05
N LEU A 19 -12.36 18.08 -25.33
CA LEU A 19 -12.25 16.67 -24.96
C LEU A 19 -12.33 16.62 -23.42
N GLY A 20 -13.49 16.25 -22.90
CA GLY A 20 -13.63 15.88 -21.50
C GLY A 20 -12.76 14.65 -21.28
N ALA A 21 -11.65 14.80 -20.57
CA ALA A 21 -10.93 13.67 -20.02
C ALA A 21 -11.92 12.93 -19.09
N VAL A 22 -12.38 11.77 -19.52
CA VAL A 22 -13.07 10.83 -18.63
C VAL A 22 -12.00 10.41 -17.63
N ALA A 23 -12.06 10.94 -16.41
CA ALA A 23 -11.26 10.43 -15.32
C ALA A 23 -11.74 8.99 -15.07
N ILE A 24 -10.99 8.02 -15.58
CA ILE A 24 -11.13 6.63 -15.15
C ILE A 24 -10.73 6.64 -13.67
N PRO A 25 -11.56 6.14 -12.75
CA PRO A 25 -11.13 6.00 -11.35
C PRO A 25 -9.89 5.11 -11.36
N ALA A 26 -8.72 5.70 -11.12
CA ALA A 26 -7.51 4.95 -10.86
C ALA A 26 -7.73 4.27 -9.49
N PHE A 27 -8.03 2.98 -9.50
CA PHE A 27 -7.96 2.18 -8.30
C PHE A 27 -6.49 1.95 -7.99
N ALA A 28 -6.05 2.26 -6.76
CA ALA A 28 -4.67 2.00 -6.42
C ALA A 28 -4.40 0.49 -6.46
N HIS A 29 -3.33 0.16 -7.13
CA HIS A 29 -2.73 -1.15 -6.97
C HIS A 29 -2.06 -1.20 -5.59
N PHE A 30 -2.25 -2.29 -4.85
CA PHE A 30 -1.63 -2.47 -3.55
C PHE A 30 -0.60 -3.60 -3.59
N LEU A 31 0.61 -3.32 -3.14
CA LEU A 31 1.53 -4.37 -2.75
C LEU A 31 1.06 -4.94 -1.41
N VAL A 32 0.34 -6.05 -1.48
CA VAL A 32 -0.10 -6.82 -0.32
C VAL A 32 1.10 -7.53 0.29
N VAL A 33 1.39 -7.24 1.56
CA VAL A 33 2.37 -7.96 2.38
C VAL A 33 1.59 -8.70 3.45
N TYR A 34 1.11 -9.88 3.10
CA TYR A 34 0.21 -10.64 3.96
C TYR A 34 0.98 -11.59 4.88
N THR A 35 0.57 -11.63 6.13
CA THR A 35 0.89 -12.68 7.10
C THR A 35 -0.37 -12.96 7.93
N PRO A 36 -0.65 -14.19 8.40
CA PRO A 36 -1.90 -14.48 9.10
C PRO A 36 -2.11 -13.70 10.39
N GLN A 37 -1.04 -13.39 11.11
CA GLN A 37 -1.08 -12.71 12.41
C GLN A 37 0.06 -11.73 12.57
N THR A 38 -0.24 -10.59 13.17
CA THR A 38 0.72 -9.54 13.48
C THR A 38 1.04 -9.43 14.97
N ALA A 39 0.14 -9.88 15.85
CA ALA A 39 0.34 -9.92 17.30
C ALA A 39 0.57 -11.37 17.75
N LEU A 40 1.81 -11.72 18.02
CA LEU A 40 2.22 -13.09 18.40
C LEU A 40 2.49 -13.18 19.89
N VAL A 41 1.88 -14.15 20.57
CA VAL A 41 2.17 -14.45 21.99
C VAL A 41 3.61 -14.94 22.16
N ARG A 42 4.13 -15.66 21.17
CA ARG A 42 5.50 -16.19 21.12
C ARG A 42 5.98 -16.26 19.69
N ALA A 43 7.30 -16.33 19.51
CA ALA A 43 7.90 -16.52 18.20
C ALA A 43 7.40 -17.82 17.54
N THR A 44 7.03 -17.69 16.27
CA THR A 44 6.64 -18.79 15.38
C THR A 44 7.27 -18.55 14.02
N ASP A 45 7.26 -19.54 13.15
CA ASP A 45 7.60 -19.32 11.76
C ASP A 45 6.58 -18.37 11.14
N LEU A 46 7.06 -17.33 10.43
CA LEU A 46 6.23 -16.29 9.84
C LEU A 46 6.12 -16.51 8.33
N PRO A 47 4.95 -16.96 7.84
CA PRO A 47 4.69 -16.99 6.41
C PRO A 47 4.32 -15.60 5.93
N PHE A 48 4.84 -15.24 4.75
CA PHE A 48 4.49 -14.03 4.00
C PHE A 48 4.08 -14.38 2.58
N HIS A 49 3.10 -13.65 2.07
CA HIS A 49 2.75 -13.61 0.65
C HIS A 49 2.83 -12.16 0.18
N LEU A 50 3.54 -11.96 -0.93
CA LEU A 50 3.75 -10.67 -1.56
C LEU A 50 3.04 -10.71 -2.90
N VAL A 51 1.92 -9.98 -3.01
CA VAL A 51 1.06 -9.98 -4.20
C VAL A 51 0.73 -8.54 -4.56
N PHE A 52 0.91 -8.17 -5.83
CA PHE A 52 0.54 -6.86 -6.33
C PHE A 52 -0.84 -6.94 -6.96
N THR A 53 -1.86 -6.24 -6.42
CA THR A 53 -3.26 -6.48 -6.75
C THR A 53 -4.18 -5.33 -6.33
N HIS A 54 -5.44 -5.37 -6.78
CA HIS A 54 -6.54 -4.60 -6.17
C HIS A 54 -7.09 -5.36 -4.97
N ALA A 55 -6.76 -4.89 -3.77
CA ALA A 55 -7.00 -5.63 -2.53
C ALA A 55 -8.48 -5.85 -2.22
N PHE A 56 -9.33 -4.85 -2.51
CA PHE A 56 -10.76 -4.98 -2.25
C PHE A 56 -11.44 -5.95 -3.22
N ASN A 57 -11.06 -5.96 -4.49
CA ASN A 57 -11.69 -6.78 -5.52
C ASN A 57 -11.12 -8.21 -5.59
N GLY A 58 -9.98 -8.48 -4.93
CA GLY A 58 -9.27 -9.74 -5.08
C GLY A 58 -8.64 -9.94 -6.48
N GLY A 59 -8.41 -8.85 -7.19
CA GLY A 59 -7.87 -8.81 -8.56
C GLY A 59 -8.34 -7.60 -9.35
N PRO A 60 -7.78 -7.37 -10.55
CA PRO A 60 -6.70 -8.15 -11.16
C PRO A 60 -5.40 -8.09 -10.36
N SER A 61 -4.62 -9.17 -10.45
CA SER A 61 -3.27 -9.21 -9.88
C SER A 61 -2.23 -9.00 -10.98
N MET A 62 -1.19 -8.25 -10.68
CA MET A 62 -0.13 -7.88 -11.61
C MET A 62 1.15 -8.67 -11.31
N ALA A 63 1.96 -8.88 -12.34
CA ALA A 63 3.25 -9.55 -12.21
C ALA A 63 4.19 -8.72 -11.33
N MET A 64 4.79 -9.36 -10.35
CA MET A 64 5.74 -8.73 -9.44
C MET A 64 7.14 -9.32 -9.67
N ASP A 65 8.09 -8.49 -10.07
CA ASP A 65 9.50 -8.86 -10.09
C ASP A 65 10.02 -9.13 -8.68
N LYS A 66 11.18 -9.78 -8.58
CA LYS A 66 11.81 -9.99 -7.28
C LYS A 66 12.03 -8.64 -6.60
N PRO A 67 11.57 -8.47 -5.33
CA PRO A 67 11.85 -7.24 -4.58
C PRO A 67 13.34 -6.94 -4.54
N GLN A 68 13.68 -5.65 -4.64
CA GLN A 68 15.05 -5.18 -4.47
C GLN A 68 15.55 -5.46 -3.05
N ARG A 69 14.63 -5.26 -2.06
CA ARG A 69 14.90 -5.60 -0.66
C ARG A 69 13.65 -6.21 0.00
N PHE A 70 13.89 -7.19 0.85
CA PHE A 70 12.91 -7.73 1.79
C PHE A 70 13.63 -7.96 3.11
N TYR A 71 13.25 -7.23 4.15
CA TYR A 71 13.96 -7.23 5.43
C TYR A 71 13.04 -6.91 6.60
N TYR A 72 13.51 -7.13 7.82
CA TYR A 72 12.92 -6.48 8.96
C TYR A 72 13.86 -5.44 9.56
N ALA A 73 13.25 -4.38 10.14
CA ALA A 73 13.93 -3.39 10.95
C ALA A 73 13.48 -3.53 12.40
N LYS A 74 14.44 -3.65 13.33
CA LYS A 74 14.20 -3.86 14.75
C LYS A 74 15.20 -3.11 15.61
N ARG A 75 14.69 -2.56 16.72
CA ARG A 75 15.55 -2.07 17.81
C ARG A 75 15.50 -3.05 18.97
N SER A 76 16.62 -3.59 19.39
CA SER A 76 16.71 -4.60 20.45
C SER A 76 16.69 -3.99 21.86
N ALA A 77 17.23 -2.76 22.01
CA ALA A 77 17.17 -2.00 23.25
C ALA A 77 16.99 -0.49 22.96
N PRO A 78 16.43 0.30 23.89
CA PRO A 78 16.13 1.72 23.66
C PRO A 78 17.31 2.57 23.18
N ASP A 79 18.51 2.25 23.63
CA ASP A 79 19.75 2.99 23.31
C ASP A 79 20.48 2.44 22.08
N GLU A 80 19.97 1.38 21.46
CA GLU A 80 20.58 0.77 20.28
C GLU A 80 20.02 1.39 18.99
N GLN A 81 20.83 1.29 17.94
CA GLN A 81 20.38 1.64 16.58
C GLN A 81 19.38 0.61 16.07
N ILE A 82 18.53 1.02 15.16
CA ILE A 82 17.68 0.07 14.43
C ILE A 82 18.59 -0.81 13.59
N GLU A 83 18.48 -2.12 13.76
CA GLU A 83 19.15 -3.13 12.96
C GLU A 83 18.22 -3.58 11.83
N GLU A 84 18.74 -3.62 10.62
CA GLU A 84 18.06 -4.22 9.47
C GLU A 84 18.62 -5.62 9.23
N VAL A 85 17.72 -6.59 9.09
CA VAL A 85 18.08 -7.98 8.81
C VAL A 85 17.47 -8.41 7.49
N ASP A 86 18.32 -8.77 6.53
CA ASP A 86 17.89 -9.22 5.21
C ASP A 86 17.14 -10.57 5.29
N LEU A 87 15.96 -10.59 4.68
CA LEU A 87 15.08 -11.75 4.56
C LEU A 87 14.98 -12.27 3.11
N ALA A 88 15.65 -11.65 2.15
CA ALA A 88 15.51 -11.98 0.72
C ALA A 88 15.88 -13.43 0.40
N ARG A 89 16.71 -14.07 1.24
CA ARG A 89 17.06 -15.51 1.12
C ARG A 89 15.88 -16.45 1.36
N TYR A 90 14.81 -15.98 1.98
CA TYR A 90 13.60 -16.77 2.26
C TYR A 90 12.52 -16.58 1.18
N LEU A 91 12.75 -15.66 0.22
CA LEU A 91 11.82 -15.45 -0.87
C LEU A 91 11.85 -16.60 -1.86
N GLU A 92 10.68 -17.17 -2.12
CA GLU A 92 10.43 -18.18 -3.12
C GLU A 92 9.45 -17.62 -4.17
N PRO A 93 9.77 -17.74 -5.48
CA PRO A 93 8.84 -17.32 -6.52
C PRO A 93 7.63 -18.27 -6.55
N ILE A 94 6.46 -17.70 -6.74
CA ILE A 94 5.22 -18.44 -6.95
C ILE A 94 4.47 -17.92 -8.17
N GLN A 95 3.57 -18.73 -8.69
CA GLN A 95 2.56 -18.29 -9.64
C GLN A 95 1.28 -18.05 -8.85
N TRP A 96 0.80 -16.80 -8.87
CA TRP A 96 -0.46 -16.40 -8.25
C TRP A 96 -1.57 -16.43 -9.30
N ALA A 97 -2.71 -17.01 -8.95
CA ALA A 97 -3.85 -17.04 -9.85
C ALA A 97 -4.47 -15.64 -9.98
N GLY A 98 -4.36 -15.05 -11.15
CA GLY A 98 -5.02 -13.78 -11.49
C GLY A 98 -6.17 -14.01 -12.46
N GLU A 99 -7.04 -13.02 -12.64
CA GLU A 99 -8.19 -13.10 -13.56
C GLU A 99 -7.81 -13.36 -15.02
N GLN A 100 -6.67 -12.85 -15.46
CA GLN A 100 -6.16 -13.00 -16.83
C GLN A 100 -5.13 -14.12 -16.98
N GLY A 101 -5.00 -14.97 -15.97
CA GLY A 101 -4.02 -16.05 -15.90
C GLY A 101 -3.00 -15.87 -14.77
N PRO A 102 -2.10 -16.84 -14.57
CA PRO A 102 -1.13 -16.78 -13.49
C PRO A 102 -0.12 -15.65 -13.70
N VAL A 103 0.18 -14.94 -12.62
CA VAL A 103 1.18 -13.86 -12.56
C VAL A 103 2.28 -14.20 -11.56
N SER A 104 3.48 -13.66 -11.76
CA SER A 104 4.57 -13.83 -10.80
C SER A 104 4.27 -13.08 -9.50
N ALA A 105 4.46 -13.76 -8.38
CA ALA A 105 4.36 -13.24 -7.02
C ALA A 105 5.40 -13.95 -6.15
N TRP A 106 5.46 -13.60 -4.86
CA TRP A 106 6.47 -14.12 -3.96
C TRP A 106 5.84 -14.61 -2.65
N LYS A 107 6.41 -15.66 -2.09
CA LYS A 107 6.14 -16.07 -0.71
C LYS A 107 7.46 -16.17 0.05
N ALA A 108 7.37 -16.15 1.37
CA ALA A 108 8.50 -16.43 2.25
C ALA A 108 8.01 -17.13 3.51
N THR A 109 8.84 -17.99 4.09
CA THR A 109 8.66 -18.48 5.46
C THR A 109 9.89 -18.09 6.26
N VAL A 110 9.76 -17.06 7.09
CA VAL A 110 10.84 -16.60 7.96
C VAL A 110 10.85 -17.47 9.22
N PRO A 111 11.93 -18.21 9.48
CA PRO A 111 11.97 -19.13 10.62
C PRO A 111 11.89 -18.40 11.96
N ARG A 112 11.26 -19.03 12.96
CA ARG A 112 11.12 -18.50 14.33
C ARG A 112 12.44 -18.15 15.03
N ASN A 113 13.54 -18.76 14.65
CA ASN A 113 14.84 -18.42 15.21
C ASN A 113 15.42 -17.11 14.68
N VAL A 114 14.86 -16.57 13.60
CA VAL A 114 15.19 -15.26 13.02
C VAL A 114 14.36 -14.16 13.68
N VAL A 115 13.08 -14.42 13.95
CA VAL A 115 12.12 -13.48 14.58
C VAL A 115 11.79 -13.89 16.01
N ARG A 116 12.80 -14.26 16.80
CA ARG A 116 12.64 -14.91 18.10
C ARG A 116 12.54 -13.98 19.30
N SER A 117 13.18 -12.81 19.25
CA SER A 117 13.22 -11.89 20.39
C SER A 117 11.91 -11.12 20.54
N LEU A 118 11.59 -10.75 21.80
CA LEU A 118 10.40 -9.94 22.07
C LEU A 118 10.49 -8.55 21.43
N GLY A 119 9.35 -7.96 21.15
CA GLY A 119 9.23 -6.60 20.60
C GLY A 119 8.72 -6.56 19.17
N ASP A 120 8.89 -5.40 18.54
CA ASP A 120 8.37 -5.11 17.21
C ASP A 120 9.38 -5.42 16.12
N TYR A 121 8.87 -5.95 15.02
CA TYR A 121 9.56 -6.17 13.77
C TYR A 121 8.82 -5.40 12.68
N GLN A 122 9.43 -4.34 12.16
CA GLN A 122 8.90 -3.66 10.97
C GLN A 122 9.37 -4.42 9.74
N ILE A 123 8.49 -5.20 9.13
CA ILE A 123 8.77 -5.95 7.90
C ILE A 123 8.59 -4.99 6.73
N VAL A 124 9.59 -4.91 5.87
CA VAL A 124 9.64 -3.97 4.75
C VAL A 124 9.88 -4.71 3.44
N VAL A 125 9.15 -4.29 2.42
CA VAL A 125 9.35 -4.70 1.02
C VAL A 125 9.64 -3.45 0.20
N GLU A 126 10.80 -3.41 -0.44
CA GLU A 126 11.17 -2.41 -1.44
C GLU A 126 11.11 -3.09 -2.81
N PRO A 127 10.05 -2.88 -3.59
CA PRO A 127 9.88 -3.58 -4.85
C PRO A 127 10.71 -2.95 -5.97
N THR A 128 10.95 -3.73 -7.02
CA THR A 128 11.32 -3.19 -8.32
C THR A 128 10.14 -2.41 -8.89
N PRO A 129 10.34 -1.22 -9.49
CA PRO A 129 9.25 -0.49 -10.12
C PRO A 129 8.50 -1.32 -11.17
N TYR A 130 7.19 -1.38 -11.06
CA TYR A 130 6.28 -2.04 -11.98
C TYR A 130 5.81 -1.06 -13.06
N LEU A 131 5.84 -1.46 -14.34
CA LEU A 131 5.29 -0.65 -15.42
C LEU A 131 3.79 -0.89 -15.55
N GLU A 132 2.99 0.14 -15.23
CA GLU A 132 1.56 0.16 -15.55
C GLU A 132 1.40 0.65 -16.99
N GLU A 133 1.24 -0.30 -17.92
CA GLU A 133 1.19 0.00 -19.35
C GLU A 133 -0.01 0.85 -19.74
N ALA A 134 -1.15 0.65 -19.08
CA ALA A 134 -2.38 1.38 -19.38
C ALA A 134 -2.26 2.88 -19.06
N GLU A 135 -1.50 3.21 -18.03
CA GLU A 135 -1.25 4.60 -17.59
C GLU A 135 0.09 5.15 -18.12
N GLY A 136 0.96 4.28 -18.61
CA GLY A 136 2.25 4.66 -19.17
C GLY A 136 3.27 5.14 -18.13
N LEU A 137 3.13 4.73 -16.88
CA LEU A 137 4.00 5.11 -15.76
C LEU A 137 4.52 3.89 -15.00
N TYR A 138 5.57 4.09 -14.23
CA TYR A 138 6.04 3.09 -13.26
C TYR A 138 5.44 3.36 -11.89
N ILE A 139 5.19 2.28 -11.14
CA ILE A 139 4.73 2.31 -9.75
C ILE A 139 5.75 1.57 -8.89
N GLN A 140 6.21 2.20 -7.79
CA GLN A 140 7.09 1.60 -6.79
C GLN A 140 6.50 1.83 -5.40
N GLN A 141 6.05 0.77 -4.75
CA GLN A 141 5.34 0.83 -3.47
C GLN A 141 6.21 0.32 -2.33
N PHE A 142 6.78 1.22 -1.53
CA PHE A 142 7.48 0.87 -0.30
C PHE A 142 6.48 0.38 0.74
N ALA A 143 6.38 -0.94 0.91
CA ALA A 143 5.35 -1.55 1.74
C ALA A 143 5.87 -2.00 3.10
N LYS A 144 5.08 -1.71 4.15
CA LYS A 144 5.37 -2.10 5.52
C LYS A 144 4.23 -2.91 6.12
N VAL A 145 4.58 -3.91 6.93
CA VAL A 145 3.72 -4.55 7.92
C VAL A 145 4.49 -4.73 9.22
N MET A 146 3.85 -4.51 10.35
CA MET A 146 4.51 -4.65 11.64
C MET A 146 4.04 -5.91 12.35
N VAL A 147 4.99 -6.72 12.83
CA VAL A 147 4.73 -7.90 13.64
C VAL A 147 5.30 -7.68 15.04
N ASN A 148 4.50 -7.95 16.07
CA ASN A 148 4.95 -7.91 17.46
C ASN A 148 5.04 -9.31 18.04
N VAL A 149 6.10 -9.59 18.78
CA VAL A 149 6.31 -10.84 19.53
C VAL A 149 6.25 -10.57 21.02
N GLY A 150 5.36 -11.27 21.71
CA GLY A 150 5.25 -11.30 23.17
C GLY A 150 4.54 -10.09 23.79
N GLY A 151 3.90 -9.22 23.00
CA GLY A 151 3.15 -8.06 23.51
C GLY A 151 4.02 -6.93 24.06
N VAL A 152 5.35 -7.04 23.98
CA VAL A 152 6.30 -6.02 24.45
C VAL A 152 6.51 -5.00 23.31
N PRO A 153 6.22 -3.71 23.52
CA PRO A 153 6.48 -2.70 22.50
C PRO A 153 7.99 -2.47 22.33
N GLY A 154 8.40 -2.27 21.10
CA GLY A 154 9.77 -1.94 20.70
C GLY A 154 9.81 -0.63 19.89
N ASN A 155 10.09 -0.75 18.61
CA ASN A 155 10.27 0.37 17.69
C ASN A 155 9.05 0.62 16.76
N TRP A 156 7.83 0.34 17.22
CA TRP A 156 6.62 0.53 16.39
C TRP A 156 6.42 1.99 15.94
N SER A 157 6.91 2.96 16.71
CA SER A 157 6.79 4.39 16.43
C SER A 157 8.04 4.99 15.79
N GLU A 158 8.94 4.19 15.26
CA GLU A 158 10.14 4.68 14.58
C GLU A 158 9.93 4.76 13.09
N THR A 159 10.48 5.81 12.49
CA THR A 159 10.60 5.92 11.02
C THR A 159 11.83 5.17 10.54
N LEU A 160 11.77 4.64 9.34
CA LEU A 160 12.88 3.91 8.73
C LEU A 160 13.63 4.73 7.68
N GLY A 161 13.10 5.92 7.34
CA GLY A 161 13.71 6.79 6.32
C GLY A 161 13.54 6.26 4.90
N LEU A 162 12.46 5.52 4.64
CA LEU A 162 12.12 5.10 3.29
C LEU A 162 11.83 6.31 2.40
N PRO A 163 12.06 6.22 1.08
CA PRO A 163 11.74 7.30 0.14
C PRO A 163 10.29 7.78 0.25
N ALA A 164 9.36 6.85 0.41
CA ALA A 164 7.95 7.08 0.71
C ALA A 164 7.57 6.22 1.92
N GLU A 165 7.02 6.81 2.98
CA GLU A 165 6.76 6.11 4.22
C GLU A 165 5.47 6.57 4.89
N ILE A 166 4.65 5.65 5.37
CA ILE A 166 3.61 5.96 6.35
C ILE A 166 4.16 5.63 7.73
N HIS A 167 4.35 6.66 8.55
CA HIS A 167 4.72 6.55 9.96
C HIS A 167 3.46 6.38 10.80
N SER A 168 3.36 5.28 11.56
CA SER A 168 2.19 5.00 12.39
C SER A 168 2.21 5.77 13.72
N LEU A 169 1.08 6.37 14.07
CA LEU A 169 0.89 7.08 15.35
C LEU A 169 0.23 6.21 16.43
N ASN A 170 -0.15 4.98 16.08
CA ASN A 170 -0.56 3.92 17.00
C ASN A 170 -0.12 2.56 16.45
N LYS A 171 -0.07 1.54 17.30
CA LYS A 171 0.42 0.22 16.96
C LYS A 171 -0.45 -0.42 15.88
N THR A 172 0.14 -0.84 14.75
CA THR A 172 -0.61 -1.41 13.61
C THR A 172 -1.17 -2.80 13.90
N TYR A 173 -0.64 -3.49 14.91
CA TYR A 173 -1.01 -4.83 15.36
C TYR A 173 -1.98 -4.85 16.56
N ALA A 174 -2.39 -3.67 17.06
CA ALA A 174 -3.19 -3.57 18.29
C ALA A 174 -4.40 -2.64 18.08
N ASN A 175 -5.25 -3.02 17.13
CA ASN A 175 -6.43 -2.23 16.78
C ASN A 175 -7.69 -3.09 16.95
N TRP A 176 -8.66 -2.54 17.67
CA TRP A 176 -10.00 -3.09 17.72
C TRP A 176 -10.84 -2.59 16.53
N THR A 177 -11.75 -3.41 16.06
CA THR A 177 -12.81 -2.97 15.14
C THR A 177 -13.55 -1.77 15.75
N GLY A 178 -13.79 -0.74 14.93
CA GLY A 178 -14.33 0.55 15.36
C GLY A 178 -13.29 1.49 15.97
N GLY A 179 -12.05 1.04 16.19
CA GLY A 179 -10.93 1.89 16.60
C GLY A 179 -10.44 2.81 15.49
N VAL A 180 -9.73 3.87 15.87
CA VAL A 180 -9.15 4.82 14.93
C VAL A 180 -7.68 4.52 14.74
N PHE A 181 -7.28 4.26 13.50
CA PHE A 181 -5.89 4.24 13.08
C PHE A 181 -5.44 5.64 12.66
N ARG A 182 -4.21 6.02 13.02
CA ARG A 182 -3.61 7.32 12.70
C ARG A 182 -2.22 7.13 12.15
N GLY A 183 -1.88 7.91 11.12
CA GLY A 183 -0.55 7.92 10.52
C GLY A 183 -0.12 9.30 10.05
N VAL A 184 1.16 9.41 9.73
CA VAL A 184 1.77 10.56 9.04
C VAL A 184 2.36 10.06 7.75
N VAL A 185 2.04 10.70 6.65
CA VAL A 185 2.68 10.43 5.35
C VAL A 185 4.00 11.22 5.30
N LEU A 186 5.08 10.51 4.99
CA LEU A 186 6.41 11.07 4.84
C LEU A 186 6.92 10.83 3.41
N GLY A 187 7.42 11.89 2.78
CA GLY A 187 8.22 11.85 1.56
C GLY A 187 9.65 12.26 1.90
N ASN A 188 10.61 11.38 1.67
CA ASN A 188 12.01 11.60 2.02
C ASN A 188 12.20 12.13 3.46
N GLY A 189 11.48 11.51 4.42
CA GLY A 189 11.51 11.84 5.84
C GLY A 189 10.76 13.10 6.26
N SER A 190 10.14 13.84 5.34
CA SER A 190 9.38 15.05 5.62
C SER A 190 7.87 14.81 5.50
N PRO A 191 7.02 15.36 6.41
CA PRO A 191 5.58 15.25 6.29
C PRO A 191 5.06 15.82 4.97
N VAL A 192 4.11 15.10 4.33
CA VAL A 192 3.48 15.52 3.08
C VAL A 192 2.05 15.99 3.36
N PRO A 193 1.79 17.30 3.40
CA PRO A 193 0.47 17.85 3.67
C PRO A 193 -0.47 17.73 2.47
N TYR A 194 -1.76 17.57 2.75
CA TYR A 194 -2.87 17.59 1.79
C TYR A 194 -2.73 16.56 0.66
N THR A 195 -1.99 15.48 0.91
CA THR A 195 -1.85 14.38 -0.03
C THR A 195 -2.97 13.36 0.14
N GLN A 196 -3.27 12.65 -0.93
CA GLN A 196 -4.26 11.56 -0.90
C GLN A 196 -3.67 10.31 -0.25
N VAL A 197 -4.49 9.69 0.59
CA VAL A 197 -4.26 8.36 1.12
C VAL A 197 -5.45 7.51 0.73
N GLU A 198 -5.22 6.52 -0.10
CA GLU A 198 -6.22 5.52 -0.43
C GLU A 198 -6.24 4.43 0.64
N VAL A 199 -7.45 3.99 0.97
CA VAL A 199 -7.68 2.98 2.01
C VAL A 199 -8.50 1.86 1.42
N GLU A 200 -7.95 0.65 1.42
CA GLU A 200 -8.64 -0.54 0.95
C GLU A 200 -8.69 -1.62 2.04
N TYR A 201 -9.82 -2.30 2.10
CA TYR A 201 -9.99 -3.52 2.87
C TYR A 201 -9.52 -4.72 2.06
N LEU A 202 -8.69 -5.60 2.65
CA LEU A 202 -8.39 -6.89 2.04
C LEU A 202 -9.62 -7.80 2.15
N ASN A 203 -10.50 -7.66 1.16
CA ASN A 203 -11.85 -8.18 1.19
C ASN A 203 -11.92 -9.68 0.92
N HIS A 204 -10.92 -10.24 0.27
CA HIS A 204 -10.83 -11.67 -0.01
C HIS A 204 -9.75 -12.30 0.85
N ASP A 205 -10.05 -13.46 1.45
CA ASP A 205 -9.05 -14.24 2.14
C ASP A 205 -8.06 -14.85 1.13
N LEU A 206 -6.81 -15.04 1.56
CA LEU A 206 -5.82 -15.71 0.74
C LEU A 206 -5.95 -17.23 0.92
N ASP A 207 -6.19 -17.94 -0.18
CA ASP A 207 -5.98 -19.39 -0.26
C ASP A 207 -4.48 -19.63 -0.54
N VAL A 208 -3.71 -19.64 0.53
CA VAL A 208 -2.25 -19.76 0.47
C VAL A 208 -1.76 -21.11 -0.05
N ALA A 209 -2.62 -22.14 -0.01
CA ALA A 209 -2.30 -23.46 -0.54
C ALA A 209 -2.35 -23.50 -2.05
N ASN A 210 -3.27 -22.73 -2.63
CA ASN A 210 -3.49 -22.67 -4.07
C ASN A 210 -2.93 -21.40 -4.71
N ASN A 211 -2.30 -20.49 -3.95
CA ASN A 211 -1.78 -19.22 -4.39
C ASN A 211 -2.85 -18.39 -5.13
N THR A 212 -3.98 -18.18 -4.50
CA THR A 212 -5.10 -17.41 -5.05
C THR A 212 -5.85 -16.70 -3.94
N PHE A 213 -6.77 -15.82 -4.31
CA PHE A 213 -7.80 -15.33 -3.40
C PHE A 213 -8.98 -16.29 -3.36
N VAL A 214 -9.63 -16.38 -2.19
CA VAL A 214 -10.95 -17.03 -2.09
C VAL A 214 -11.94 -16.22 -2.93
N ALA A 215 -12.78 -16.90 -3.71
CA ALA A 215 -13.67 -16.25 -4.68
C ALA A 215 -14.68 -15.29 -4.03
N ASP A 216 -15.20 -15.65 -2.85
CA ASP A 216 -16.22 -14.83 -2.17
C ASP A 216 -15.56 -13.72 -1.35
N GLY A 217 -15.94 -12.47 -1.62
CA GLY A 217 -15.59 -11.33 -0.80
C GLY A 217 -16.31 -11.34 0.55
N LYS A 218 -15.71 -10.79 1.58
CA LYS A 218 -16.29 -10.67 2.95
C LYS A 218 -17.39 -9.63 3.03
N ILE A 219 -17.38 -8.66 2.12
CA ILE A 219 -18.38 -7.60 1.99
C ILE A 219 -18.61 -7.25 0.52
N ASP A 220 -19.86 -6.85 0.21
CA ASP A 220 -20.20 -6.28 -1.08
C ASP A 220 -20.25 -4.75 -0.95
N ALA A 221 -19.51 -4.05 -1.82
CA ALA A 221 -19.59 -2.61 -1.88
C ALA A 221 -20.80 -2.20 -2.73
N PRO A 222 -21.79 -1.48 -2.17
CA PRO A 222 -22.97 -1.05 -2.93
C PRO A 222 -22.63 0.01 -3.99
N HIS A 223 -21.42 0.56 -3.96
CA HIS A 223 -20.92 1.52 -4.93
C HIS A 223 -19.39 1.40 -5.07
N PRO A 224 -18.80 1.51 -6.28
CA PRO A 224 -17.35 1.36 -6.49
C PRO A 224 -16.47 2.28 -5.62
N SER A 225 -16.93 3.50 -5.29
CA SER A 225 -16.19 4.42 -4.41
C SER A 225 -16.00 3.92 -2.98
N LEU A 226 -16.66 2.82 -2.58
CA LEU A 226 -16.48 2.18 -1.29
C LEU A 226 -15.45 1.04 -1.32
N ALA A 227 -15.02 0.64 -2.51
CA ALA A 227 -13.93 -0.33 -2.66
C ALA A 227 -12.59 0.31 -2.31
N ALA A 228 -12.34 1.52 -2.82
CA ALA A 228 -11.17 2.33 -2.46
C ALA A 228 -11.66 3.67 -1.87
N ILE A 229 -11.43 3.87 -0.58
CA ILE A 229 -11.80 5.10 0.14
C ILE A 229 -10.62 6.05 0.09
N VAL A 230 -10.85 7.31 -0.30
CA VAL A 230 -9.80 8.33 -0.35
C VAL A 230 -9.99 9.33 0.77
N ILE A 231 -8.93 9.57 1.54
CA ILE A 231 -8.84 10.63 2.55
C ILE A 231 -7.65 11.53 2.27
N LEU A 232 -7.65 12.73 2.82
CA LEU A 232 -6.53 13.66 2.70
C LEU A 232 -5.77 13.77 4.03
N THR A 233 -4.46 13.94 3.94
CA THR A 233 -3.66 14.36 5.09
C THR A 233 -3.96 15.81 5.46
N ASP A 234 -3.74 16.17 6.72
CA ASP A 234 -3.81 17.56 7.21
C ASP A 234 -2.54 18.36 6.88
N ALA A 235 -2.43 19.59 7.41
CA ALA A 235 -1.27 20.47 7.23
C ALA A 235 0.05 19.89 7.78
N ASN A 236 -0.01 18.88 8.64
CA ASN A 236 1.15 18.18 9.22
C ASN A 236 1.40 16.81 8.58
N GLY A 237 0.73 16.51 7.47
CA GLY A 237 0.83 15.20 6.82
C GLY A 237 0.11 14.07 7.58
N GLN A 238 -0.71 14.38 8.60
CA GLN A 238 -1.42 13.39 9.40
C GLN A 238 -2.75 13.02 8.79
N PHE A 239 -3.13 11.76 8.98
CA PHE A 239 -4.46 11.25 8.67
C PHE A 239 -4.99 10.39 9.80
N SER A 240 -6.30 10.17 9.79
CA SER A 240 -6.98 9.23 10.68
C SER A 240 -8.10 8.51 9.95
N PHE A 241 -8.27 7.23 10.26
CA PHE A 241 -9.29 6.38 9.66
C PHE A 241 -9.86 5.42 10.70
N THR A 242 -11.17 5.31 10.79
CA THR A 242 -11.82 4.30 11.62
C THR A 242 -11.80 2.96 10.90
N LEU A 243 -11.34 1.91 11.58
CA LEU A 243 -11.30 0.54 11.05
C LEU A 243 -12.66 -0.14 11.29
N PRO A 244 -13.60 -0.13 10.34
CA PRO A 244 -14.99 -0.50 10.61
C PRO A 244 -15.22 -2.01 10.71
N LYS A 245 -14.25 -2.83 10.30
CA LYS A 245 -14.36 -4.29 10.23
C LYS A 245 -13.04 -4.95 10.60
N ALA A 246 -13.11 -6.10 11.26
CA ALA A 246 -11.95 -6.94 11.51
C ALA A 246 -11.33 -7.46 10.20
N GLY A 247 -10.01 -7.58 10.18
CA GLY A 247 -9.22 -7.99 9.03
C GLY A 247 -8.11 -7.02 8.69
N TRP A 248 -7.69 -7.01 7.45
CA TRP A 248 -6.56 -6.24 6.96
C TRP A 248 -7.01 -4.99 6.21
N TRP A 249 -6.38 -3.87 6.56
CA TRP A 249 -6.60 -2.56 5.94
C TRP A 249 -5.29 -2.05 5.39
N GLY A 250 -5.25 -1.80 4.09
CA GLY A 250 -4.12 -1.19 3.38
C GLY A 250 -4.31 0.32 3.29
N PHE A 251 -3.26 1.06 3.55
CA PHE A 251 -3.17 2.50 3.37
C PHE A 251 -2.10 2.79 2.34
N ALA A 252 -2.44 3.52 1.28
CA ALA A 252 -1.54 3.88 0.19
C ALA A 252 -1.48 5.39 0.03
N ALA A 253 -0.33 6.00 0.29
CA ALA A 253 -0.07 7.40 -0.04
C ALA A 253 0.70 7.44 -1.37
N LEU A 254 0.07 8.00 -2.39
CA LEU A 254 0.55 7.93 -3.78
C LEU A 254 1.47 9.09 -4.13
N SER A 255 2.53 8.82 -4.91
CA SER A 255 3.46 9.81 -5.48
C SER A 255 4.07 10.74 -4.42
N VAL A 256 4.43 10.18 -3.25
CA VAL A 256 4.98 10.97 -2.14
C VAL A 256 6.50 10.85 -2.01
N GLY A 257 7.13 9.89 -2.70
CA GLY A 257 8.58 9.75 -2.72
C GLY A 257 9.26 10.81 -3.59
N PRO A 258 10.60 10.95 -3.47
CA PRO A 258 11.36 12.01 -4.12
C PRO A 258 11.59 11.80 -5.62
N GLU A 259 11.52 10.56 -6.11
CA GLU A 259 11.77 10.27 -7.52
C GLU A 259 10.45 10.25 -8.29
N ASN A 260 10.45 10.87 -9.47
CA ASN A 260 9.29 11.03 -10.34
C ASN A 260 9.51 10.50 -11.75
N GLU A 261 10.67 9.86 -12.01
CA GLU A 261 11.02 9.26 -13.30
C GLU A 261 11.82 7.96 -13.10
N TYR A 262 11.53 6.94 -13.91
CA TYR A 262 12.27 5.71 -14.00
C TYR A 262 12.29 5.22 -15.45
N ASN A 263 13.47 4.87 -15.96
CA ASN A 263 13.66 4.41 -17.36
C ASN A 263 13.00 5.33 -18.41
N GLY A 264 13.05 6.66 -18.20
CA GLY A 264 12.49 7.64 -19.14
C GLY A 264 10.97 7.74 -19.14
N LYS A 265 10.28 7.21 -18.14
CA LYS A 265 8.84 7.33 -17.94
C LYS A 265 8.53 7.88 -16.55
N PRO A 266 7.34 8.49 -16.36
CA PRO A 266 6.91 8.91 -15.04
C PRO A 266 6.96 7.76 -14.02
N LEU A 267 7.27 8.07 -12.77
CA LEU A 267 7.31 7.14 -11.65
C LEU A 267 6.44 7.68 -10.50
N SER A 268 5.57 6.82 -10.00
CA SER A 268 4.91 7.02 -8.70
C SER A 268 5.67 6.23 -7.64
N GLN A 269 6.30 6.93 -6.69
CA GLN A 269 6.85 6.30 -5.48
C GLN A 269 5.85 6.45 -4.35
N ASP A 270 5.28 5.33 -3.92
CA ASP A 270 4.15 5.27 -3.00
C ASP A 270 4.57 4.67 -1.65
N ALA A 271 3.90 5.08 -0.58
CA ALA A 271 4.04 4.48 0.74
C ALA A 271 2.86 3.58 1.05
N ILE A 272 3.11 2.31 1.36
CA ILE A 272 2.08 1.35 1.74
C ILE A 272 2.26 0.91 3.20
N LEU A 273 1.16 0.90 3.95
CA LEU A 273 1.13 0.35 5.31
C LEU A 273 -0.06 -0.58 5.49
N TRP A 274 0.20 -1.80 5.93
CA TRP A 274 -0.84 -2.77 6.27
C TRP A 274 -1.10 -2.81 7.78
N VAL A 275 -2.37 -2.71 8.14
CA VAL A 275 -2.86 -2.66 9.52
C VAL A 275 -3.89 -3.76 9.74
N GLN A 276 -3.76 -4.49 10.85
CA GLN A 276 -4.72 -5.52 11.22
C GLN A 276 -5.65 -5.04 12.33
N ALA A 277 -6.98 -5.17 12.12
CA ALA A 277 -8.00 -4.95 13.13
C ALA A 277 -8.59 -6.28 13.61
N THR A 278 -8.95 -6.35 14.89
CA THR A 278 -9.51 -7.54 15.54
C THR A 278 -10.81 -7.18 16.25
N ASP A 279 -11.81 -8.05 16.19
CA ASP A 279 -13.07 -7.85 16.93
C ASP A 279 -12.86 -8.00 18.43
N LEU A 280 -13.63 -7.24 19.20
CA LEU A 280 -13.72 -7.44 20.64
C LEU A 280 -14.24 -8.86 20.92
N PRO A 281 -13.67 -9.58 21.91
CA PRO A 281 -14.24 -10.83 22.36
C PRO A 281 -15.69 -10.63 22.80
N GLN A 282 -16.57 -11.54 22.38
CA GLN A 282 -17.96 -11.55 22.83
C GLN A 282 -18.07 -12.07 24.26
#